data_9a644818139cd4deb7be4d552ca9cd6b
#
_entry.id   9a644818139cd4deb7be4d552ca9cd6b
#
_cell.length_a   1.000
_cell.length_b   1.000
_cell.length_c   1.000
_cell.angle_alpha   90.00
_cell.angle_beta   90.00
_cell.angle_gamma   90.00
#
_symmetry.space_group_name_H-M   'P 1'
#
loop_
_entity.id
_entity.type
_entity.pdbx_description
1 polymer ?
#
loop_
_entity_poly.entity_id
_entity_poly.type
_entity_poly.pdbx_seq_one_letter_code
_entity_poly.pdbx_strand_id
1 'polypeptide(L)'
;MMKKTKGVALAVAMLVATLSASPAGAAKPKKAKAKSAATSSAPAPAAKKPAAVAAAPAAPAERRQDRAFNTLSMQYIGALWKIDPEAAIGVGKYDGAANLTIPNAATRAQRIAFCDEWLVKLNKLDARQLSDKQRTDLALLLNKVNAERWELTTLREFEWNAASYNIAEPIDLVLTTEYAAKPQRLRTLLKRIANVPAYYAAAQASLVNPTHEHMQLAVLRAPGTLAVLADLGKAAQDSILTPAEKNLFAARIANAGNAVVGYVNYLDELDKAQQTSRSARSFRLGGALYEQKFAYEIQAAGSAQQLVQKAQAARETLLVRMDGLADELWTKTMGAVAKPNDRFKKIGMVIDKLSTQHVARADFVTEIRRQIPLLQEFVIKNDLLTLDPKRPLIVRETPLYARGVAGASINAPGPYRPQDRTYYNVTPLDGMTPAQAESSLREYNQWMLQILNIHEAIPGHYAQLVYANRSPSLVKSLFGNGAMVEGWAVYGERMMLDAGYGDNAPEMALMYAKWHLRVVSNTILDYGVHVLGMQEAEAMDLLERQAFQTHMEAADKWQRVQLSSVQLTSYFSGYTDIMELREQRKQQL
;
A
#
# COMPACT_ATOMS: atom_id res chain seq x y z
N MET A 1 -26.95 -10.07 35.98
CA MET A 1 -26.92 -8.63 36.19
C MET A 1 -26.54 -7.95 34.87
N MET A 2 -27.55 -7.50 34.14
CA MET A 2 -27.42 -6.95 32.78
C MET A 2 -26.84 -5.54 32.85
N LYS A 3 -25.71 -5.25 32.23
CA LYS A 3 -25.27 -3.90 31.92
C LYS A 3 -25.61 -3.55 30.48
N LYS A 4 -26.47 -2.55 30.33
CA LYS A 4 -26.97 -1.98 29.10
C LYS A 4 -25.80 -1.32 28.32
N THR A 5 -25.50 -1.81 27.13
CA THR A 5 -24.73 -1.09 26.14
C THR A 5 -25.62 -0.03 25.49
N LYS A 6 -25.28 1.22 25.67
CA LYS A 6 -25.94 2.35 25.00
C LYS A 6 -25.51 2.41 23.55
N GLY A 7 -26.47 2.26 22.65
CA GLY A 7 -26.28 2.52 21.22
C GLY A 7 -25.96 4.00 21.01
N VAL A 8 -24.89 4.27 20.30
CA VAL A 8 -24.54 5.62 19.83
C VAL A 8 -25.29 5.85 18.52
N ALA A 9 -26.42 6.53 18.62
CA ALA A 9 -27.07 7.11 17.46
C ALA A 9 -26.25 8.33 17.03
N LEU A 10 -25.57 8.23 15.89
CA LEU A 10 -24.82 9.34 15.30
C LEU A 10 -25.81 10.27 14.60
N ALA A 11 -26.18 11.35 15.27
CA ALA A 11 -26.91 12.45 14.67
C ALA A 11 -25.96 13.24 13.76
N VAL A 12 -26.16 13.17 12.44
CA VAL A 12 -25.47 14.02 11.46
C VAL A 12 -26.13 15.40 11.52
N ALA A 13 -25.58 16.29 12.34
CA ALA A 13 -25.93 17.70 12.32
C ALA A 13 -25.09 18.39 11.24
N MET A 14 -25.77 18.97 10.23
CA MET A 14 -25.16 19.91 9.28
C MET A 14 -24.68 21.16 10.03
N LEU A 15 -23.37 21.30 10.15
CA LEU A 15 -22.76 22.56 10.60
C LEU A 15 -22.28 23.34 9.38
N VAL A 16 -23.09 24.34 8.96
CA VAL A 16 -22.65 25.37 8.03
C VAL A 16 -21.92 26.43 8.84
N ALA A 17 -20.61 26.40 8.83
CA ALA A 17 -19.78 27.46 9.40
C ALA A 17 -19.31 28.39 8.29
N THR A 18 -19.82 29.61 8.27
CA THR A 18 -19.31 30.75 7.50
C THR A 18 -18.02 31.24 8.15
N LEU A 19 -16.91 31.13 7.46
CA LEU A 19 -15.64 31.77 7.81
C LEU A 19 -15.26 32.78 6.74
N SER A 20 -15.30 34.02 7.12
CA SER A 20 -14.83 35.20 6.38
C SER A 20 -13.30 35.20 6.31
N ALA A 21 -12.75 35.27 5.10
CA ALA A 21 -11.32 35.39 4.84
C ALA A 21 -10.96 36.86 4.59
N SER A 22 -9.93 37.34 5.28
CA SER A 22 -9.22 38.57 4.93
C SER A 22 -7.91 38.24 4.19
N PRO A 23 -7.51 39.04 3.18
CA PRO A 23 -6.40 38.71 2.31
C PRO A 23 -5.07 39.25 2.85
N ALA A 24 -4.02 38.45 2.83
CA ALA A 24 -2.64 38.89 3.04
C ALA A 24 -1.91 38.98 1.70
N GLY A 25 -1.27 40.15 1.51
CA GLY A 25 -0.69 40.60 0.24
C GLY A 25 0.56 39.86 -0.22
N ALA A 26 0.69 39.78 -1.54
CA ALA A 26 1.84 39.25 -2.23
C ALA A 26 2.95 40.28 -2.38
N ALA A 27 4.15 39.97 -1.93
CA ALA A 27 5.38 40.73 -2.21
C ALA A 27 6.13 40.10 -3.39
N LYS A 28 6.45 40.94 -4.40
CA LYS A 28 7.26 40.55 -5.58
C LYS A 28 8.74 40.56 -5.23
N PRO A 29 9.56 39.60 -5.66
CA PRO A 29 11.01 39.69 -5.52
C PRO A 29 11.65 40.54 -6.65
N LYS A 30 12.60 41.40 -6.24
CA LYS A 30 13.42 42.24 -7.11
C LYS A 30 14.53 41.44 -7.81
N LYS A 31 14.72 41.67 -9.10
CA LYS A 31 15.86 41.16 -9.89
C LYS A 31 17.15 41.84 -9.47
N ALA A 32 18.18 41.08 -9.10
CA ALA A 32 19.56 41.54 -8.93
C ALA A 32 20.36 41.23 -10.20
N LYS A 33 21.02 42.25 -10.76
CA LYS A 33 21.98 42.14 -11.87
C LYS A 33 23.34 41.69 -11.34
N ALA A 34 23.87 40.59 -11.87
CA ALA A 34 25.26 40.16 -11.61
C ALA A 34 26.20 40.84 -12.62
N LYS A 35 27.27 41.49 -12.12
CA LYS A 35 28.41 42.01 -12.88
C LYS A 35 29.39 40.88 -13.17
N SER A 36 29.85 40.80 -14.42
CA SER A 36 30.94 39.93 -14.84
C SER A 36 32.27 40.49 -14.38
N ALA A 37 33.11 39.68 -13.79
CA ALA A 37 34.55 39.96 -13.58
C ALA A 37 35.35 38.91 -14.38
N ALA A 38 36.18 39.40 -15.28
CA ALA A 38 37.11 38.60 -16.06
C ALA A 38 38.36 38.32 -15.20
N THR A 39 38.80 37.07 -15.14
CA THR A 39 40.13 36.71 -14.63
C THR A 39 40.84 35.77 -15.60
N SER A 40 42.13 36.09 -15.78
CA SER A 40 43.07 35.57 -16.75
C SER A 40 43.35 34.09 -16.67
N SER A 41 43.57 33.48 -17.82
CA SER A 41 43.96 32.10 -18.05
C SER A 41 45.46 31.85 -17.83
N ALA A 42 45.78 30.81 -17.04
CA ALA A 42 47.07 30.11 -17.06
C ALA A 42 46.92 28.78 -17.84
N PRO A 43 47.93 28.30 -18.57
CA PRO A 43 47.79 27.16 -19.47
C PRO A 43 47.76 25.85 -18.72
N ALA A 44 46.81 24.97 -19.13
CA ALA A 44 46.65 23.63 -18.63
C ALA A 44 47.67 22.63 -19.21
N PRO A 45 48.09 21.61 -18.47
CA PRO A 45 48.98 20.55 -18.98
C PRO A 45 48.23 19.61 -19.92
N ALA A 46 48.94 19.09 -20.93
CA ALA A 46 48.45 18.24 -22.01
C ALA A 46 47.66 17.02 -21.52
N ALA A 47 46.45 16.90 -22.02
CA ALA A 47 45.56 15.77 -21.76
C ALA A 47 46.10 14.49 -22.43
N LYS A 48 46.29 13.42 -21.66
CA LYS A 48 46.45 12.04 -22.16
C LYS A 48 45.17 11.63 -22.89
N LYS A 49 45.34 11.10 -24.13
CA LYS A 49 44.24 10.50 -24.90
C LYS A 49 43.48 9.49 -24.04
N PRO A 50 42.12 9.55 -24.00
CA PRO A 50 41.35 8.50 -23.34
C PRO A 50 41.53 7.17 -24.07
N ALA A 51 41.76 6.11 -23.30
CA ALA A 51 41.74 4.75 -23.81
C ALA A 51 40.35 4.49 -24.45
N ALA A 52 40.35 3.83 -25.59
CA ALA A 52 39.11 3.47 -26.28
C ALA A 52 38.20 2.70 -25.32
N VAL A 53 37.04 3.28 -25.01
CA VAL A 53 35.96 2.61 -24.28
C VAL A 53 35.54 1.43 -25.17
N ALA A 54 35.70 0.20 -24.67
CA ALA A 54 35.20 -0.99 -25.35
C ALA A 54 33.73 -0.77 -25.67
N ALA A 55 33.35 -0.95 -26.94
CA ALA A 55 31.96 -0.85 -27.39
C ALA A 55 31.10 -1.77 -26.52
N ALA A 56 30.01 -1.23 -25.96
CA ALA A 56 29.04 -2.03 -25.23
C ALA A 56 28.60 -3.21 -26.14
N PRO A 57 28.45 -4.43 -25.61
CA PRO A 57 28.02 -5.57 -26.39
C PRO A 57 26.70 -5.23 -27.09
N ALA A 58 26.62 -5.50 -28.41
CA ALA A 58 25.44 -5.27 -29.21
C ALA A 58 24.23 -5.92 -28.53
N ALA A 59 23.12 -5.20 -28.42
CA ALA A 59 21.88 -5.74 -27.87
C ALA A 59 21.52 -7.04 -28.62
N PRO A 60 21.11 -8.12 -27.91
CA PRO A 60 20.73 -9.35 -28.57
C PRO A 60 19.64 -9.09 -29.60
N ALA A 61 19.78 -9.68 -30.80
CA ALA A 61 18.79 -9.52 -31.87
C ALA A 61 17.40 -9.93 -31.34
N GLU A 62 16.40 -9.05 -31.51
CA GLU A 62 15.03 -9.30 -31.09
C GLU A 62 14.49 -10.57 -31.75
N ARG A 63 14.04 -11.54 -30.98
CA ARG A 63 13.46 -12.78 -31.49
C ARG A 63 12.12 -12.49 -32.16
N ARG A 64 11.76 -13.26 -33.17
CA ARG A 64 10.53 -13.04 -33.95
C ARG A 64 9.27 -13.00 -33.05
N GLN A 65 9.21 -13.85 -32.04
CA GLN A 65 8.06 -13.86 -31.12
C GLN A 65 8.08 -12.74 -30.08
N ASP A 66 9.22 -12.13 -29.78
CA ASP A 66 9.28 -10.94 -28.93
C ASP A 66 8.46 -9.78 -29.53
N ARG A 67 8.52 -9.58 -30.85
CA ARG A 67 7.69 -8.56 -31.52
C ARG A 67 6.21 -8.87 -31.46
N ALA A 68 5.85 -10.14 -31.68
CA ALA A 68 4.46 -10.58 -31.60
C ALA A 68 3.91 -10.38 -30.18
N PHE A 69 4.69 -10.74 -29.16
CA PHE A 69 4.34 -10.53 -27.77
C PHE A 69 4.22 -9.04 -27.40
N ASN A 70 5.18 -8.20 -27.83
CA ASN A 70 5.13 -6.76 -27.58
C ASN A 70 3.85 -6.14 -28.17
N THR A 71 3.48 -6.53 -29.38
CA THR A 71 2.23 -6.06 -30.00
C THR A 71 1.01 -6.54 -29.21
N LEU A 72 0.97 -7.82 -28.84
CA LEU A 72 -0.16 -8.41 -28.13
C LEU A 72 -0.33 -7.83 -26.71
N SER A 73 0.77 -7.63 -25.99
CA SER A 73 0.74 -7.04 -24.65
C SER A 73 0.21 -5.59 -24.66
N MET A 74 0.61 -4.80 -25.65
CA MET A 74 0.10 -3.43 -25.82
C MET A 74 -1.38 -3.41 -26.21
N GLN A 75 -1.84 -4.37 -27.03
CA GLN A 75 -3.26 -4.54 -27.35
C GLN A 75 -4.07 -4.92 -26.11
N TYR A 76 -3.56 -5.86 -25.30
CA TYR A 76 -4.17 -6.24 -24.02
C TYR A 76 -4.34 -5.03 -23.10
N ILE A 77 -3.26 -4.30 -22.84
CA ILE A 77 -3.26 -3.13 -21.98
C ILE A 77 -4.26 -2.07 -22.49
N GLY A 78 -4.26 -1.80 -23.79
CA GLY A 78 -5.19 -0.85 -24.40
C GLY A 78 -6.65 -1.28 -24.33
N ALA A 79 -6.93 -2.59 -24.38
CA ALA A 79 -8.28 -3.14 -24.21
C ALA A 79 -8.71 -3.14 -22.73
N LEU A 80 -7.78 -3.46 -21.81
CA LEU A 80 -8.03 -3.43 -20.38
C LEU A 80 -8.52 -2.05 -19.91
N TRP A 81 -7.88 -0.96 -20.33
CA TRP A 81 -8.27 0.39 -19.92
C TRP A 81 -9.64 0.84 -20.42
N LYS A 82 -10.20 0.15 -21.39
CA LYS A 82 -11.58 0.42 -21.85
C LYS A 82 -12.63 -0.22 -20.95
N ILE A 83 -12.31 -1.34 -20.33
CA ILE A 83 -13.23 -2.09 -19.45
C ILE A 83 -13.00 -1.81 -17.97
N ASP A 84 -11.83 -1.26 -17.61
CA ASP A 84 -11.47 -0.91 -16.23
C ASP A 84 -10.89 0.52 -16.17
N PRO A 85 -11.74 1.54 -16.31
CA PRO A 85 -11.32 2.93 -16.22
C PRO A 85 -10.84 3.32 -14.81
N GLU A 86 -11.28 2.64 -13.76
CA GLU A 86 -10.84 2.84 -12.38
C GLU A 86 -9.36 2.48 -12.23
N ALA A 87 -8.98 1.29 -12.65
CA ALA A 87 -7.58 0.87 -12.66
C ALA A 87 -6.71 1.76 -13.57
N ALA A 88 -7.25 2.21 -14.70
CA ALA A 88 -6.55 3.17 -15.58
C ALA A 88 -6.24 4.49 -14.86
N ILE A 89 -7.19 5.06 -14.11
CA ILE A 89 -6.99 6.27 -13.29
C ILE A 89 -5.87 6.03 -12.27
N GLY A 90 -5.88 4.92 -11.56
CA GLY A 90 -4.88 4.55 -10.54
C GLY A 90 -3.44 4.51 -11.08
N VAL A 91 -3.25 4.20 -12.36
CA VAL A 91 -1.92 4.18 -13.01
C VAL A 91 -1.60 5.45 -13.80
N GLY A 92 -2.42 6.50 -13.66
CA GLY A 92 -2.20 7.82 -14.28
C GLY A 92 -2.75 7.97 -15.70
N LYS A 93 -3.64 7.08 -16.15
CA LYS A 93 -4.27 7.14 -17.48
C LYS A 93 -5.73 7.60 -17.37
N TYR A 94 -5.97 8.86 -17.73
CA TYR A 94 -7.25 9.55 -17.49
C TYR A 94 -8.21 9.60 -18.69
N ASP A 95 -7.89 8.95 -19.82
CA ASP A 95 -8.72 9.03 -21.04
C ASP A 95 -10.17 8.54 -20.82
N GLY A 96 -10.34 7.51 -19.99
CA GLY A 96 -11.63 6.94 -19.60
C GLY A 96 -12.24 7.50 -18.31
N ALA A 97 -11.65 8.54 -17.70
CA ALA A 97 -11.99 8.97 -16.34
C ALA A 97 -13.45 9.48 -16.16
N ALA A 98 -14.13 9.83 -17.26
CA ALA A 98 -15.54 10.19 -17.23
C ALA A 98 -16.49 8.99 -16.97
N ASN A 99 -16.02 7.78 -17.20
CA ASN A 99 -16.81 6.56 -17.04
C ASN A 99 -16.70 6.04 -15.60
N LEU A 100 -17.80 5.58 -15.05
CA LEU A 100 -17.88 4.82 -13.81
C LEU A 100 -18.38 3.43 -14.14
N THR A 101 -17.59 2.41 -13.86
CA THR A 101 -17.97 1.02 -14.10
C THR A 101 -19.07 0.60 -13.13
N ILE A 102 -20.21 0.19 -13.64
CA ILE A 102 -21.33 -0.29 -12.81
C ILE A 102 -21.08 -1.76 -12.46
N PRO A 103 -20.94 -2.14 -11.18
CA PRO A 103 -20.55 -3.50 -10.76
C PRO A 103 -21.71 -4.48 -10.80
N ASN A 104 -22.39 -4.61 -11.96
CA ASN A 104 -23.52 -5.53 -12.17
C ASN A 104 -23.10 -6.84 -12.83
N ALA A 105 -24.05 -7.78 -12.97
CA ALA A 105 -23.81 -9.09 -13.57
C ALA A 105 -23.34 -9.00 -15.04
N ALA A 106 -23.86 -8.05 -15.81
CA ALA A 106 -23.46 -7.87 -17.22
C ALA A 106 -22.00 -7.44 -17.34
N THR A 107 -21.56 -6.48 -16.51
CA THR A 107 -20.15 -6.06 -16.46
C THR A 107 -19.24 -7.22 -16.03
N ARG A 108 -19.64 -8.02 -15.05
CA ARG A 108 -18.87 -9.20 -14.65
C ARG A 108 -18.76 -10.24 -15.77
N ALA A 109 -19.86 -10.52 -16.47
CA ALA A 109 -19.86 -11.43 -17.62
C ALA A 109 -18.93 -10.92 -18.75
N GLN A 110 -18.93 -9.60 -19.01
CA GLN A 110 -18.03 -8.99 -19.97
C GLN A 110 -16.57 -9.15 -19.56
N ARG A 111 -16.23 -8.96 -18.27
CA ARG A 111 -14.85 -9.15 -17.76
C ARG A 111 -14.41 -10.61 -17.85
N ILE A 112 -15.28 -11.57 -17.54
CA ILE A 112 -14.97 -13.01 -17.69
C ILE A 112 -14.71 -13.34 -19.16
N ALA A 113 -15.56 -12.89 -20.08
CA ALA A 113 -15.37 -13.10 -21.51
C ALA A 113 -14.06 -12.46 -22.03
N PHE A 114 -13.72 -11.29 -21.50
CA PHE A 114 -12.44 -10.63 -21.78
C PHE A 114 -11.26 -11.50 -21.32
N CYS A 115 -11.29 -12.04 -20.11
CA CYS A 115 -10.24 -12.93 -19.62
C CYS A 115 -10.11 -14.18 -20.51
N ASP A 116 -11.24 -14.83 -20.86
CA ASP A 116 -11.25 -16.02 -21.71
C ASP A 116 -10.63 -15.74 -23.10
N GLU A 117 -11.02 -14.63 -23.71
CA GLU A 117 -10.45 -14.19 -25.01
C GLU A 117 -8.93 -14.00 -24.95
N TRP A 118 -8.44 -13.30 -23.91
CA TRP A 118 -7.02 -12.99 -23.77
C TRP A 118 -6.19 -14.19 -23.38
N LEU A 119 -6.71 -15.12 -22.58
CA LEU A 119 -6.05 -16.39 -22.30
C LEU A 119 -5.83 -17.20 -23.60
N VAL A 120 -6.84 -17.26 -24.48
CA VAL A 120 -6.69 -17.92 -25.78
C VAL A 120 -5.58 -17.27 -26.62
N LYS A 121 -5.48 -15.93 -26.63
CA LYS A 121 -4.47 -15.21 -27.41
C LYS A 121 -3.06 -15.39 -26.83
N LEU A 122 -2.91 -15.25 -25.50
CA LEU A 122 -1.62 -15.34 -24.81
C LEU A 122 -1.04 -16.77 -24.87
N ASN A 123 -1.88 -17.79 -24.71
CA ASN A 123 -1.46 -19.20 -24.76
C ASN A 123 -1.04 -19.69 -26.17
N LYS A 124 -1.28 -18.90 -27.23
CA LYS A 124 -0.75 -19.21 -28.57
C LYS A 124 0.75 -18.91 -28.71
N LEU A 125 1.34 -18.17 -27.77
CA LEU A 125 2.76 -17.84 -27.79
C LEU A 125 3.59 -19.00 -27.21
N ASP A 126 4.62 -19.43 -27.92
CA ASP A 126 5.59 -20.39 -27.38
C ASP A 126 6.64 -19.64 -26.54
N ALA A 127 6.54 -19.78 -25.22
CA ALA A 127 7.46 -19.13 -24.27
C ALA A 127 8.95 -19.47 -24.55
N ARG A 128 9.25 -20.63 -25.13
CA ARG A 128 10.64 -21.04 -25.47
C ARG A 128 11.23 -20.21 -26.62
N GLN A 129 10.41 -19.59 -27.43
CA GLN A 129 10.81 -18.72 -28.54
C GLN A 129 10.87 -17.24 -28.13
N LEU A 130 10.58 -16.91 -26.86
CA LEU A 130 10.73 -15.58 -26.28
C LEU A 130 12.10 -15.43 -25.61
N SER A 131 12.61 -14.21 -25.58
CA SER A 131 13.73 -13.85 -24.71
C SER A 131 13.33 -14.00 -23.23
N ASP A 132 14.29 -14.13 -22.32
CA ASP A 132 14.05 -14.30 -20.89
C ASP A 132 13.18 -13.18 -20.31
N LYS A 133 13.45 -11.95 -20.78
CA LYS A 133 12.69 -10.76 -20.40
C LYS A 133 11.22 -10.88 -20.80
N GLN A 134 10.94 -11.30 -22.01
CA GLN A 134 9.57 -11.42 -22.53
C GLN A 134 8.85 -12.66 -21.97
N ARG A 135 9.58 -13.72 -21.63
CA ARG A 135 9.00 -14.86 -20.89
C ARG A 135 8.45 -14.45 -19.53
N THR A 136 9.20 -13.62 -18.81
CA THR A 136 8.73 -13.08 -17.53
C THR A 136 7.48 -12.22 -17.71
N ASP A 137 7.47 -11.36 -18.73
CA ASP A 137 6.32 -10.50 -19.02
C ASP A 137 5.09 -11.31 -19.44
N LEU A 138 5.27 -12.37 -20.23
CA LEU A 138 4.18 -13.29 -20.58
C LEU A 138 3.62 -14.02 -19.35
N ALA A 139 4.51 -14.50 -18.47
CA ALA A 139 4.10 -15.16 -17.23
C ALA A 139 3.29 -14.22 -16.32
N LEU A 140 3.72 -12.95 -16.18
CA LEU A 140 2.98 -11.93 -15.43
C LEU A 140 1.59 -11.67 -16.01
N LEU A 141 1.46 -11.54 -17.35
CA LEU A 141 0.17 -11.34 -18.00
C LEU A 141 -0.75 -12.55 -17.85
N LEU A 142 -0.22 -13.75 -18.06
CA LEU A 142 -1.01 -14.98 -17.88
C LEU A 142 -1.50 -15.11 -16.45
N ASN A 143 -0.63 -14.86 -15.47
CA ASN A 143 -1.03 -14.87 -14.07
C ASN A 143 -2.11 -13.83 -13.78
N LYS A 144 -1.94 -12.57 -14.24
CA LYS A 144 -2.92 -11.49 -14.05
C LYS A 144 -4.30 -11.87 -14.61
N VAL A 145 -4.36 -12.40 -15.82
CA VAL A 145 -5.64 -12.75 -16.46
C VAL A 145 -6.29 -13.96 -15.80
N ASN A 146 -5.50 -14.98 -15.42
CA ASN A 146 -6.01 -16.15 -14.70
C ASN A 146 -6.50 -15.77 -13.30
N ALA A 147 -5.76 -14.93 -12.57
CA ALA A 147 -6.14 -14.46 -11.25
C ALA A 147 -7.47 -13.70 -11.28
N GLU A 148 -7.64 -12.76 -12.23
CA GLU A 148 -8.87 -11.99 -12.38
C GLU A 148 -10.06 -12.89 -12.75
N ARG A 149 -9.86 -13.84 -13.66
CA ARG A 149 -10.88 -14.81 -14.01
C ARG A 149 -11.29 -15.65 -12.79
N TRP A 150 -10.32 -16.14 -12.04
CA TRP A 150 -10.54 -16.92 -10.82
C TRP A 150 -11.27 -16.11 -9.74
N GLU A 151 -10.88 -14.86 -9.55
CA GLU A 151 -11.53 -13.94 -8.61
C GLU A 151 -13.03 -13.77 -8.95
N LEU A 152 -13.34 -13.56 -10.23
CA LEU A 152 -14.72 -13.35 -10.69
C LEU A 152 -15.57 -14.63 -10.68
N THR A 153 -14.97 -15.82 -10.84
CA THR A 153 -15.72 -17.07 -11.01
C THR A 153 -15.70 -17.98 -9.78
N THR A 154 -14.61 -17.94 -8.98
CA THR A 154 -14.37 -18.87 -7.88
C THR A 154 -14.37 -18.16 -6.52
N LEU A 155 -13.54 -17.14 -6.31
CA LEU A 155 -13.49 -16.39 -5.07
C LEU A 155 -14.76 -15.57 -4.85
N ARG A 156 -15.24 -14.91 -5.91
CA ARG A 156 -16.47 -14.10 -5.96
C ARG A 156 -16.50 -13.05 -4.85
N GLU A 157 -15.37 -12.34 -4.68
CA GLU A 157 -15.22 -11.36 -3.59
C GLU A 157 -16.27 -10.25 -3.66
N PHE A 158 -16.75 -9.93 -4.85
CA PHE A 158 -17.82 -8.97 -5.09
C PHE A 158 -19.16 -9.30 -4.38
N GLU A 159 -19.34 -10.55 -3.93
CA GLU A 159 -20.55 -10.97 -3.21
C GLU A 159 -20.47 -10.72 -1.70
N TRP A 160 -19.26 -10.63 -1.15
CA TRP A 160 -19.13 -10.63 0.29
C TRP A 160 -18.23 -9.50 0.85
N ASN A 161 -17.41 -8.85 0.03
CA ASN A 161 -16.61 -7.70 0.44
C ASN A 161 -17.34 -6.39 0.15
N ALA A 162 -18.18 -5.95 1.08
CA ALA A 162 -18.90 -4.69 0.97
C ALA A 162 -17.97 -3.46 0.88
N ALA A 163 -16.77 -3.53 1.45
CA ALA A 163 -15.81 -2.42 1.45
C ALA A 163 -15.13 -2.19 0.09
N SER A 164 -15.21 -3.15 -0.84
CA SER A 164 -14.69 -2.99 -2.21
C SER A 164 -15.49 -1.96 -3.02
N TYR A 165 -16.73 -1.68 -2.63
CA TYR A 165 -17.59 -0.71 -3.31
C TYR A 165 -17.36 0.71 -2.78
N ASN A 166 -16.27 1.35 -3.24
CA ASN A 166 -15.91 2.72 -2.86
C ASN A 166 -15.52 3.55 -4.09
N ILE A 167 -16.18 4.71 -4.25
CA ILE A 167 -15.97 5.62 -5.39
C ILE A 167 -14.93 6.74 -5.10
N ALA A 168 -14.44 6.84 -3.85
CA ALA A 168 -13.72 8.03 -3.40
C ALA A 168 -12.37 8.22 -4.11
N GLU A 169 -11.52 7.19 -4.12
CA GLU A 169 -10.16 7.31 -4.63
C GLU A 169 -10.09 7.73 -6.11
N PRO A 170 -10.83 7.12 -7.05
CA PRO A 170 -10.81 7.58 -8.44
C PRO A 170 -11.34 9.01 -8.61
N ILE A 171 -12.31 9.45 -7.79
CA ILE A 171 -12.80 10.83 -7.81
C ILE A 171 -11.72 11.78 -7.28
N ASP A 172 -11.09 11.46 -6.16
CA ASP A 172 -10.02 12.25 -5.57
C ASP A 172 -8.83 12.40 -6.52
N LEU A 173 -8.38 11.30 -7.15
CA LEU A 173 -7.29 11.32 -8.14
C LEU A 173 -7.61 12.22 -9.35
N VAL A 174 -8.83 12.14 -9.90
CA VAL A 174 -9.23 13.02 -11.01
C VAL A 174 -9.34 14.47 -10.56
N LEU A 175 -9.78 14.74 -9.33
CA LEU A 175 -9.91 16.07 -8.77
C LEU A 175 -8.56 16.72 -8.49
N THR A 176 -7.62 15.98 -7.90
CA THR A 176 -6.38 16.52 -7.34
C THR A 176 -5.19 16.44 -8.31
N THR A 177 -5.15 15.44 -9.21
CA THR A 177 -4.04 15.29 -10.16
C THR A 177 -4.14 16.29 -11.32
N GLU A 178 -3.06 17.02 -11.59
CA GLU A 178 -3.02 18.05 -12.63
C GLU A 178 -2.72 17.48 -14.02
N TYR A 179 -3.51 16.49 -14.47
CA TYR A 179 -3.37 15.89 -15.81
C TYR A 179 -4.01 16.75 -16.92
N ALA A 180 -4.91 17.66 -16.57
CA ALA A 180 -5.60 18.58 -17.45
C ALA A 180 -6.00 19.85 -16.70
N ALA A 181 -6.45 20.88 -17.40
CA ALA A 181 -6.98 22.10 -16.79
C ALA A 181 -8.15 21.80 -15.84
N LYS A 182 -8.22 22.49 -14.70
CA LYS A 182 -9.25 22.26 -13.66
C LYS A 182 -10.68 22.21 -14.19
N PRO A 183 -11.13 23.11 -15.09
CA PRO A 183 -12.50 23.04 -15.63
C PRO A 183 -12.76 21.77 -16.45
N GLN A 184 -11.75 21.27 -17.16
CA GLN A 184 -11.87 20.02 -17.92
C GLN A 184 -12.00 18.82 -16.98
N ARG A 185 -11.18 18.75 -15.93
CA ARG A 185 -11.24 17.69 -14.90
C ARG A 185 -12.60 17.71 -14.19
N LEU A 186 -13.13 18.88 -13.86
CA LEU A 186 -14.46 19.03 -13.28
C LEU A 186 -15.56 18.52 -14.23
N ARG A 187 -15.53 18.86 -15.53
CA ARG A 187 -16.50 18.32 -16.50
C ARG A 187 -16.41 16.80 -16.65
N THR A 188 -15.21 16.24 -16.53
CA THR A 188 -15.00 14.79 -16.47
C THR A 188 -15.71 14.18 -15.24
N LEU A 189 -15.49 14.76 -14.06
CA LEU A 189 -16.14 14.33 -12.82
C LEU A 189 -17.65 14.55 -12.84
N LEU A 190 -18.13 15.64 -13.43
CA LEU A 190 -19.57 15.88 -13.61
C LEU A 190 -20.25 14.72 -14.35
N LYS A 191 -19.61 14.17 -15.39
CA LYS A 191 -20.12 12.99 -16.11
C LYS A 191 -20.06 11.74 -15.23
N ARG A 192 -18.93 11.50 -14.57
CA ARG A 192 -18.70 10.31 -13.76
C ARG A 192 -19.70 10.18 -12.60
N ILE A 193 -19.91 11.26 -11.82
CA ILE A 193 -20.78 11.21 -10.62
C ILE A 193 -22.26 11.02 -10.96
N ALA A 194 -22.67 11.22 -12.20
CA ALA A 194 -24.05 10.95 -12.63
C ALA A 194 -24.44 9.47 -12.43
N ASN A 195 -23.47 8.57 -12.47
CA ASN A 195 -23.68 7.12 -12.39
C ASN A 195 -23.53 6.56 -10.96
N VAL A 196 -23.22 7.37 -9.97
CA VAL A 196 -23.03 6.92 -8.58
C VAL A 196 -24.27 6.24 -7.99
N PRO A 197 -25.51 6.74 -8.20
CA PRO A 197 -26.70 6.03 -7.74
C PRO A 197 -26.82 4.62 -8.33
N ALA A 198 -26.58 4.46 -9.64
CA ALA A 198 -26.61 3.15 -10.29
C ALA A 198 -25.48 2.22 -9.80
N TYR A 199 -24.32 2.78 -9.49
CA TYR A 199 -23.18 2.04 -8.92
C TYR A 199 -23.58 1.41 -7.58
N TYR A 200 -24.09 2.19 -6.62
CA TYR A 200 -24.45 1.65 -5.30
C TYR A 200 -25.70 0.74 -5.33
N ALA A 201 -26.65 1.00 -6.22
CA ALA A 201 -27.75 0.06 -6.46
C ALA A 201 -27.25 -1.30 -6.96
N ALA A 202 -26.29 -1.31 -7.89
CA ALA A 202 -25.66 -2.54 -8.36
C ALA A 202 -24.78 -3.21 -7.29
N ALA A 203 -24.11 -2.43 -6.43
CA ALA A 203 -23.38 -2.95 -5.29
C ALA A 203 -24.28 -3.70 -4.32
N GLN A 204 -25.40 -3.09 -3.91
CA GLN A 204 -26.40 -3.75 -3.05
C GLN A 204 -26.93 -5.05 -3.67
N ALA A 205 -27.28 -5.02 -4.97
CA ALA A 205 -27.79 -6.18 -5.68
C ALA A 205 -26.74 -7.30 -5.89
N SER A 206 -25.44 -6.97 -5.76
CA SER A 206 -24.34 -7.92 -5.92
C SER A 206 -23.99 -8.64 -4.62
N LEU A 207 -24.27 -8.05 -3.46
CA LEU A 207 -23.93 -8.63 -2.16
C LEU A 207 -24.84 -9.83 -1.85
N VAL A 208 -24.19 -10.96 -1.55
CA VAL A 208 -24.84 -12.22 -1.17
C VAL A 208 -24.16 -12.70 0.11
N ASN A 209 -24.75 -12.44 1.25
CA ASN A 209 -24.18 -12.80 2.56
C ASN A 209 -22.77 -12.20 2.81
N PRO A 210 -22.64 -10.86 2.84
CA PRO A 210 -21.34 -10.21 3.11
C PRO A 210 -20.85 -10.48 4.54
N THR A 211 -19.53 -10.36 4.74
CA THR A 211 -18.94 -10.52 6.07
C THR A 211 -19.20 -9.28 6.94
N HIS A 212 -19.34 -9.49 8.25
CA HIS A 212 -19.47 -8.42 9.23
C HIS A 212 -18.34 -7.39 9.10
N GLU A 213 -17.12 -7.86 9.06
CA GLU A 213 -15.90 -7.05 9.10
C GLU A 213 -15.81 -6.11 7.89
N HIS A 214 -16.15 -6.59 6.69
CA HIS A 214 -16.14 -5.76 5.49
C HIS A 214 -17.32 -4.78 5.43
N MET A 215 -18.48 -5.13 6.01
CA MET A 215 -19.57 -4.16 6.16
C MET A 215 -19.16 -3.03 7.10
N GLN A 216 -18.57 -3.35 8.25
CA GLN A 216 -18.07 -2.34 9.20
C GLN A 216 -16.99 -1.43 8.59
N LEU A 217 -16.07 -1.98 7.79
CA LEU A 217 -15.07 -1.18 7.08
C LEU A 217 -15.71 -0.24 6.06
N ALA A 218 -16.73 -0.69 5.31
CA ALA A 218 -17.45 0.15 4.37
C ALA A 218 -18.13 1.34 5.08
N VAL A 219 -18.79 1.07 6.22
CA VAL A 219 -19.42 2.10 7.07
C VAL A 219 -18.37 3.08 7.61
N LEU A 220 -17.24 2.59 8.12
CA LEU A 220 -16.13 3.41 8.64
C LEU A 220 -15.57 4.38 7.57
N ARG A 221 -15.51 3.98 6.31
CA ARG A 221 -14.95 4.76 5.19
C ARG A 221 -15.93 5.75 4.55
N ALA A 222 -17.22 5.54 4.72
CA ALA A 222 -18.26 6.35 4.08
C ALA A 222 -18.15 7.86 4.37
N PRO A 223 -17.87 8.34 5.60
CA PRO A 223 -17.63 9.76 5.86
C PRO A 223 -16.53 10.36 4.98
N GLY A 224 -15.46 9.60 4.71
CA GLY A 224 -14.37 10.01 3.81
C GLY A 224 -14.84 10.11 2.37
N THR A 225 -15.71 9.21 1.91
CA THR A 225 -16.32 9.29 0.58
C THR A 225 -17.21 10.53 0.44
N LEU A 226 -18.01 10.84 1.47
CA LEU A 226 -18.83 12.04 1.51
C LEU A 226 -17.97 13.32 1.53
N ALA A 227 -16.84 13.32 2.23
CA ALA A 227 -15.91 14.44 2.24
C ALA A 227 -15.33 14.71 0.84
N VAL A 228 -14.93 13.68 0.08
CA VAL A 228 -14.46 13.82 -1.31
C VAL A 228 -15.55 14.42 -2.21
N LEU A 229 -16.82 14.01 -2.04
CA LEU A 229 -17.95 14.62 -2.77
C LEU A 229 -18.18 16.08 -2.38
N ALA A 230 -18.02 16.44 -1.12
CA ALA A 230 -18.12 17.82 -0.62
C ALA A 230 -16.99 18.69 -1.20
N ASP A 231 -15.75 18.22 -1.20
CA ASP A 231 -14.59 18.89 -1.79
C ASP A 231 -14.76 19.10 -3.29
N LEU A 232 -15.31 18.11 -4.01
CA LEU A 232 -15.68 18.23 -5.41
C LEU A 232 -16.74 19.33 -5.61
N GLY A 233 -17.75 19.40 -4.74
CA GLY A 233 -18.78 20.41 -4.77
C GLY A 233 -18.20 21.82 -4.62
N LYS A 234 -17.36 22.01 -3.62
CA LYS A 234 -16.64 23.26 -3.40
C LYS A 234 -15.76 23.63 -4.59
N ALA A 235 -14.98 22.67 -5.11
CA ALA A 235 -14.12 22.90 -6.28
C ALA A 235 -14.91 23.33 -7.52
N ALA A 236 -16.13 22.80 -7.70
CA ALA A 236 -17.03 23.17 -8.79
C ALA A 236 -17.60 24.58 -8.61
N GLN A 237 -18.06 24.93 -7.38
CA GLN A 237 -18.58 26.27 -7.07
C GLN A 237 -17.53 27.37 -7.23
N ASP A 238 -16.29 27.11 -6.78
CA ASP A 238 -15.16 28.04 -6.85
C ASP A 238 -14.50 28.10 -8.25
N SER A 239 -15.09 27.44 -9.26
CA SER A 239 -14.52 27.33 -10.61
C SER A 239 -15.16 28.32 -11.59
N ILE A 240 -14.59 28.37 -12.82
CA ILE A 240 -15.11 29.13 -13.96
C ILE A 240 -16.22 28.40 -14.75
N LEU A 241 -16.78 27.33 -14.19
CA LEU A 241 -17.93 26.62 -14.78
C LEU A 241 -19.14 27.54 -14.86
N THR A 242 -20.00 27.29 -15.86
CA THR A 242 -21.24 28.04 -16.02
C THR A 242 -22.20 27.84 -14.85
N PRO A 243 -23.12 28.77 -14.57
CA PRO A 243 -24.15 28.56 -13.52
C PRO A 243 -24.95 27.28 -13.73
N ALA A 244 -25.28 26.90 -14.96
CA ALA A 244 -25.98 25.65 -15.26
C ALA A 244 -25.14 24.40 -14.88
N GLU A 245 -23.83 24.40 -15.19
CA GLU A 245 -22.93 23.33 -14.79
C GLU A 245 -22.81 23.24 -13.27
N LYS A 246 -22.70 24.38 -12.57
CA LYS A 246 -22.64 24.42 -11.09
C LYS A 246 -23.94 23.88 -10.44
N ASN A 247 -25.10 24.25 -10.96
CA ASN A 247 -26.38 23.73 -10.50
C ASN A 247 -26.50 22.20 -10.75
N LEU A 248 -26.05 21.76 -11.91
CA LEU A 248 -26.02 20.32 -12.22
C LEU A 248 -25.06 19.54 -11.32
N PHE A 249 -23.90 20.13 -10.97
CA PHE A 249 -22.99 19.57 -9.97
C PHE A 249 -23.66 19.42 -8.63
N ALA A 250 -24.31 20.48 -8.12
CA ALA A 250 -24.98 20.42 -6.82
C ALA A 250 -26.03 19.30 -6.78
N ALA A 251 -26.85 19.17 -7.83
CA ALA A 251 -27.86 18.11 -7.91
C ALA A 251 -27.24 16.70 -7.96
N ARG A 252 -26.19 16.50 -8.76
CA ARG A 252 -25.54 15.19 -8.90
C ARG A 252 -24.77 14.80 -7.64
N ILE A 253 -24.13 15.73 -6.94
CA ILE A 253 -23.46 15.51 -5.66
C ILE A 253 -24.47 15.13 -4.58
N ALA A 254 -25.62 15.82 -4.51
CA ALA A 254 -26.69 15.46 -3.59
C ALA A 254 -27.19 14.01 -3.85
N ASN A 255 -27.42 13.64 -5.12
CA ASN A 255 -27.83 12.30 -5.49
C ASN A 255 -26.76 11.25 -5.16
N ALA A 256 -25.48 11.57 -5.41
CA ALA A 256 -24.36 10.68 -5.09
C ALA A 256 -24.23 10.50 -3.58
N GLY A 257 -24.31 11.59 -2.79
CA GLY A 257 -24.29 11.54 -1.33
C GLY A 257 -25.43 10.71 -0.76
N ASN A 258 -26.65 10.89 -1.27
CA ASN A 258 -27.81 10.09 -0.87
C ASN A 258 -27.60 8.59 -1.19
N ALA A 259 -26.97 8.27 -2.32
CA ALA A 259 -26.66 6.88 -2.67
C ALA A 259 -25.61 6.25 -1.72
N VAL A 260 -24.59 7.00 -1.32
CA VAL A 260 -23.61 6.56 -0.29
C VAL A 260 -24.31 6.31 1.04
N VAL A 261 -25.13 7.26 1.51
CA VAL A 261 -25.90 7.11 2.77
C VAL A 261 -26.87 5.93 2.69
N GLY A 262 -27.57 5.78 1.56
CA GLY A 262 -28.47 4.63 1.32
C GLY A 262 -27.73 3.30 1.36
N TYR A 263 -26.51 3.25 0.83
CA TYR A 263 -25.67 2.05 0.90
C TYR A 263 -25.25 1.72 2.34
N VAL A 264 -24.83 2.72 3.11
CA VAL A 264 -24.47 2.55 4.55
C VAL A 264 -25.66 2.04 5.35
N ASN A 265 -26.83 2.65 5.19
CA ASN A 265 -28.05 2.22 5.90
C ASN A 265 -28.42 0.76 5.55
N TYR A 266 -28.31 0.41 4.27
CA TYR A 266 -28.54 -0.98 3.82
C TYR A 266 -27.56 -1.95 4.50
N LEU A 267 -26.27 -1.61 4.59
CA LEU A 267 -25.27 -2.46 5.25
C LEU A 267 -25.53 -2.59 6.75
N ASP A 268 -25.89 -1.51 7.43
CA ASP A 268 -26.22 -1.52 8.87
C ASP A 268 -27.44 -2.41 9.17
N GLU A 269 -28.47 -2.34 8.34
CA GLU A 269 -29.67 -3.17 8.48
C GLU A 269 -29.35 -4.64 8.20
N LEU A 270 -28.58 -4.91 7.14
CA LEU A 270 -28.18 -6.26 6.76
C LEU A 270 -27.29 -6.90 7.83
N ASP A 271 -26.30 -6.17 8.34
CA ASP A 271 -25.41 -6.65 9.39
C ASP A 271 -26.18 -7.00 10.68
N LYS A 272 -27.07 -6.12 11.13
CA LYS A 272 -27.95 -6.38 12.29
C LYS A 272 -28.81 -7.64 12.09
N ALA A 273 -29.36 -7.82 10.90
CA ALA A 273 -30.16 -8.99 10.57
C ALA A 273 -29.34 -10.28 10.59
N GLN A 274 -28.13 -10.25 10.01
CA GLN A 274 -27.21 -11.38 9.99
C GLN A 274 -26.68 -11.74 11.38
N GLN A 275 -26.34 -10.76 12.21
CA GLN A 275 -25.93 -10.99 13.60
C GLN A 275 -27.05 -11.63 14.42
N THR A 276 -28.30 -11.18 14.24
CA THR A 276 -29.48 -11.73 14.93
C THR A 276 -29.75 -13.16 14.52
N SER A 277 -29.67 -13.47 13.21
CA SER A 277 -29.94 -14.82 12.67
C SER A 277 -28.72 -15.75 12.73
N ARG A 278 -27.55 -15.24 13.11
CA ARG A 278 -26.25 -15.95 13.08
C ARG A 278 -25.93 -16.54 11.69
N SER A 279 -26.32 -15.86 10.64
CA SER A 279 -26.12 -16.29 9.26
C SER A 279 -24.95 -15.59 8.56
N ALA A 280 -24.22 -14.71 9.25
CA ALA A 280 -23.11 -13.97 8.69
C ALA A 280 -22.02 -14.92 8.14
N ARG A 281 -21.54 -14.64 6.94
CA ARG A 281 -20.42 -15.35 6.35
C ARG A 281 -19.15 -15.11 7.20
N SER A 282 -18.37 -16.16 7.42
CA SER A 282 -17.04 -16.03 7.99
C SER A 282 -16.10 -15.32 7.02
N PHE A 283 -15.23 -14.45 7.52
CA PHE A 283 -14.13 -13.84 6.76
C PHE A 283 -13.04 -14.85 6.40
N ARG A 284 -13.00 -16.03 7.05
CA ARG A 284 -12.00 -17.07 6.80
C ARG A 284 -12.23 -17.75 5.45
N LEU A 285 -11.18 -17.84 4.63
CA LEU A 285 -11.28 -18.45 3.30
C LEU A 285 -11.33 -19.98 3.32
N GLY A 286 -10.70 -20.62 4.31
CA GLY A 286 -10.43 -22.06 4.30
C GLY A 286 -9.26 -22.43 3.37
N GLY A 287 -8.68 -23.62 3.59
CA GLY A 287 -7.41 -24.02 2.95
C GLY A 287 -7.43 -24.03 1.44
N ALA A 288 -8.52 -24.51 0.82
CA ALA A 288 -8.59 -24.66 -0.65
C ALA A 288 -8.56 -23.32 -1.40
N LEU A 289 -9.34 -22.32 -0.96
CA LEU A 289 -9.35 -20.98 -1.56
C LEU A 289 -8.09 -20.21 -1.21
N TYR A 290 -7.58 -20.41 0.01
CA TYR A 290 -6.36 -19.76 0.48
C TYR A 290 -5.14 -20.14 -0.37
N GLU A 291 -4.92 -21.44 -0.61
CA GLU A 291 -3.79 -21.91 -1.44
C GLU A 291 -3.91 -21.43 -2.90
N GLN A 292 -5.10 -21.38 -3.47
CA GLN A 292 -5.31 -20.85 -4.81
C GLN A 292 -4.99 -19.35 -4.87
N LYS A 293 -5.47 -18.57 -3.88
CA LYS A 293 -5.18 -17.13 -3.78
C LYS A 293 -3.69 -16.90 -3.59
N PHE A 294 -3.04 -17.68 -2.74
CA PHE A 294 -1.60 -17.64 -2.51
C PHE A 294 -0.81 -17.86 -3.80
N ALA A 295 -1.19 -18.86 -4.58
CA ALA A 295 -0.52 -19.15 -5.86
C ALA A 295 -0.62 -17.98 -6.84
N TYR A 296 -1.75 -17.27 -6.90
CA TYR A 296 -1.94 -16.12 -7.78
C TYR A 296 -1.25 -14.84 -7.28
N GLU A 297 -1.30 -14.55 -5.98
CA GLU A 297 -0.82 -13.28 -5.43
C GLU A 297 0.67 -13.31 -5.09
N ILE A 298 1.16 -14.42 -4.56
CA ILE A 298 2.55 -14.56 -4.11
C ILE A 298 3.45 -15.08 -5.22
N GLN A 299 2.95 -16.04 -5.99
CA GLN A 299 3.70 -16.67 -7.10
C GLN A 299 5.01 -17.33 -6.64
N ALA A 300 5.04 -17.81 -5.38
CA ALA A 300 6.18 -18.54 -4.82
C ALA A 300 6.32 -19.93 -5.44
N ALA A 301 7.51 -20.51 -5.37
CA ALA A 301 7.77 -21.87 -5.84
C ALA A 301 7.11 -22.96 -4.98
N GLY A 302 6.76 -22.64 -3.70
CA GLY A 302 6.15 -23.55 -2.75
C GLY A 302 4.71 -23.19 -2.39
N SER A 303 4.08 -24.01 -1.55
CA SER A 303 2.74 -23.75 -1.01
C SER A 303 2.78 -22.77 0.18
N ALA A 304 1.61 -22.20 0.52
CA ALA A 304 1.46 -21.38 1.72
C ALA A 304 1.85 -22.16 2.99
N GLN A 305 1.48 -23.44 3.07
CA GLN A 305 1.85 -24.31 4.20
C GLN A 305 3.38 -24.45 4.35
N GLN A 306 4.12 -24.60 3.25
CA GLN A 306 5.59 -24.66 3.29
C GLN A 306 6.19 -23.33 3.73
N LEU A 307 5.62 -22.20 3.30
CA LEU A 307 6.06 -20.88 3.74
C LEU A 307 5.87 -20.71 5.26
N VAL A 308 4.74 -21.17 5.82
CA VAL A 308 4.48 -21.13 7.27
C VAL A 308 5.50 -21.95 8.04
N GLN A 309 5.89 -23.13 7.56
CA GLN A 309 6.94 -23.93 8.19
C GLN A 309 8.29 -23.20 8.20
N LYS A 310 8.66 -22.57 7.08
CA LYS A 310 9.85 -21.69 7.01
C LYS A 310 9.74 -20.53 8.01
N ALA A 311 8.57 -19.90 8.11
CA ALA A 311 8.32 -18.80 9.04
C ALA A 311 8.45 -19.23 10.51
N GLN A 312 7.94 -20.41 10.88
CA GLN A 312 8.09 -20.96 12.24
C GLN A 312 9.56 -21.20 12.60
N ALA A 313 10.36 -21.74 11.68
CA ALA A 313 11.80 -21.94 11.89
C ALA A 313 12.55 -20.59 12.00
N ALA A 314 12.23 -19.63 11.15
CA ALA A 314 12.81 -18.28 11.19
C ALA A 314 12.47 -17.55 12.49
N ARG A 315 11.24 -17.72 12.98
CA ARG A 315 10.79 -17.17 14.27
C ARG A 315 11.67 -17.64 15.42
N GLU A 316 11.96 -18.92 15.50
CA GLU A 316 12.80 -19.46 16.59
C GLU A 316 14.23 -18.93 16.51
N THR A 317 14.80 -18.85 15.31
CA THR A 317 16.12 -18.25 15.08
C THR A 317 16.17 -16.77 15.54
N LEU A 318 15.13 -16.01 15.25
CA LEU A 318 15.02 -14.62 15.69
C LEU A 318 14.91 -14.50 17.20
N LEU A 319 14.11 -15.34 17.85
CA LEU A 319 13.95 -15.34 19.29
C LEU A 319 15.24 -15.68 20.03
N VAL A 320 16.05 -16.62 19.51
CA VAL A 320 17.39 -16.91 20.07
C VAL A 320 18.31 -15.68 19.94
N ARG A 321 18.31 -15.01 18.80
CA ARG A 321 19.08 -13.78 18.61
C ARG A 321 18.63 -12.66 19.56
N MET A 322 17.31 -12.45 19.68
CA MET A 322 16.74 -11.42 20.55
C MET A 322 17.05 -11.70 22.03
N ASP A 323 17.08 -12.95 22.42
CA ASP A 323 17.43 -13.38 23.77
C ASP A 323 18.87 -12.99 24.12
N GLY A 324 19.83 -13.22 23.21
CA GLY A 324 21.22 -12.78 23.35
C GLY A 324 21.37 -11.25 23.40
N LEU A 325 20.65 -10.52 22.53
CA LEU A 325 20.66 -9.05 22.54
C LEU A 325 20.03 -8.48 23.82
N ALA A 326 19.01 -9.12 24.35
CA ALA A 326 18.42 -8.72 25.63
C ALA A 326 19.40 -8.96 26.79
N ASP A 327 20.21 -10.03 26.76
CA ASP A 327 21.26 -10.28 27.72
C ASP A 327 22.35 -9.20 27.68
N GLU A 328 22.79 -8.82 26.49
CA GLU A 328 23.77 -7.75 26.28
C GLU A 328 23.29 -6.39 26.81
N LEU A 329 22.02 -6.06 26.53
CA LEU A 329 21.40 -4.81 26.91
C LEU A 329 20.95 -4.75 28.37
N TRP A 330 20.87 -5.89 29.08
CA TRP A 330 20.20 -5.99 30.37
C TRP A 330 20.69 -4.98 31.40
N THR A 331 21.99 -4.96 31.68
CA THR A 331 22.56 -4.07 32.69
C THR A 331 22.37 -2.59 32.36
N LYS A 332 22.51 -2.24 31.07
CA LYS A 332 22.33 -0.85 30.58
C LYS A 332 20.87 -0.38 30.72
N THR A 333 19.91 -1.28 30.47
CA THR A 333 18.48 -0.90 30.42
C THR A 333 17.76 -1.11 31.74
N MET A 334 18.09 -2.18 32.47
CA MET A 334 17.38 -2.66 33.65
C MET A 334 18.15 -2.41 34.97
N GLY A 335 19.45 -2.07 34.88
CA GLY A 335 20.29 -1.85 36.06
C GLY A 335 20.40 -3.08 36.94
N ALA A 336 20.09 -2.94 38.23
CA ALA A 336 20.17 -4.03 39.23
C ALA A 336 18.93 -4.95 39.28
N VAL A 337 17.95 -4.78 38.38
CA VAL A 337 16.77 -5.66 38.33
C VAL A 337 17.20 -7.09 38.01
N ALA A 338 16.67 -8.07 38.78
CA ALA A 338 17.00 -9.49 38.58
C ALA A 338 16.50 -9.97 37.20
N LYS A 339 17.38 -10.63 36.45
CA LYS A 339 17.10 -11.13 35.11
C LYS A 339 16.16 -12.33 35.15
N PRO A 340 15.00 -12.32 34.47
CA PRO A 340 14.12 -13.47 34.40
C PRO A 340 14.74 -14.65 33.64
N ASN A 341 14.41 -15.88 34.04
CA ASN A 341 14.75 -17.10 33.27
C ASN A 341 13.86 -17.27 32.03
N ASP A 342 12.64 -16.77 32.05
CA ASP A 342 11.73 -16.79 30.89
C ASP A 342 12.21 -15.79 29.83
N ARG A 343 12.58 -16.33 28.64
CA ARG A 343 13.11 -15.51 27.54
C ARG A 343 12.13 -14.46 27.04
N PHE A 344 10.83 -14.78 26.97
CA PHE A 344 9.83 -13.80 26.49
C PHE A 344 9.68 -12.64 27.47
N LYS A 345 9.67 -12.96 28.77
CA LYS A 345 9.65 -11.94 29.82
C LYS A 345 10.91 -11.08 29.78
N LYS A 346 12.09 -11.70 29.63
CA LYS A 346 13.37 -11.00 29.55
C LYS A 346 13.42 -10.04 28.36
N ILE A 347 13.15 -10.54 27.17
CA ILE A 347 13.14 -9.75 25.92
C ILE A 347 12.09 -8.63 26.02
N GLY A 348 10.88 -8.96 26.47
CA GLY A 348 9.78 -8.01 26.61
C GLY A 348 10.11 -6.84 27.55
N MET A 349 10.74 -7.11 28.69
CA MET A 349 11.17 -6.06 29.64
C MET A 349 12.18 -5.09 29.03
N VAL A 350 13.15 -5.57 28.26
CA VAL A 350 14.14 -4.72 27.57
C VAL A 350 13.46 -3.89 26.48
N ILE A 351 12.63 -4.51 25.66
CA ILE A 351 11.87 -3.81 24.61
C ILE A 351 10.95 -2.75 25.22
N ASP A 352 10.21 -3.10 26.28
CA ASP A 352 9.29 -2.17 26.95
C ASP A 352 10.03 -0.95 27.48
N LYS A 353 11.21 -1.15 28.08
CA LYS A 353 12.04 -0.05 28.57
C LYS A 353 12.56 0.84 27.43
N LEU A 354 13.05 0.26 26.34
CA LEU A 354 13.49 1.00 25.17
C LEU A 354 12.33 1.74 24.50
N SER A 355 11.15 1.13 24.43
CA SER A 355 9.95 1.70 23.80
C SER A 355 9.46 3.00 24.44
N THR A 356 9.91 3.33 25.67
CA THR A 356 9.61 4.64 26.27
C THR A 356 10.32 5.82 25.59
N GLN A 357 11.29 5.52 24.71
CA GLN A 357 12.04 6.54 23.98
C GLN A 357 11.36 6.78 22.62
N HIS A 358 10.38 7.64 22.61
CA HIS A 358 9.62 8.04 21.42
C HIS A 358 9.38 9.55 21.40
N VAL A 359 8.95 10.06 20.26
CA VAL A 359 8.58 11.48 20.10
C VAL A 359 7.26 11.81 20.81
N ALA A 360 7.00 13.09 21.04
CA ALA A 360 5.70 13.51 21.48
C ALA A 360 4.65 13.25 20.39
N ARG A 361 3.39 13.02 20.80
CA ARG A 361 2.27 12.73 19.90
C ARG A 361 2.14 13.76 18.76
N ALA A 362 2.27 15.05 19.09
CA ALA A 362 2.17 16.14 18.11
C ALA A 362 3.31 16.16 17.09
N ASP A 363 4.46 15.56 17.41
CA ASP A 363 5.66 15.57 16.58
C ASP A 363 5.78 14.35 15.69
N PHE A 364 4.88 13.38 15.78
CA PHE A 364 5.00 12.08 15.09
C PHE A 364 5.18 12.22 13.57
N VAL A 365 4.30 12.96 12.90
CA VAL A 365 4.39 13.18 11.44
C VAL A 365 5.58 14.07 11.07
N THR A 366 5.93 15.03 11.92
CA THR A 366 7.08 15.92 11.73
C THR A 366 8.39 15.15 11.80
N GLU A 367 8.52 14.20 12.72
CA GLU A 367 9.69 13.34 12.84
C GLU A 367 9.86 12.44 11.62
N ILE A 368 8.78 11.87 11.10
CA ILE A 368 8.82 11.12 9.83
C ILE A 368 9.41 11.98 8.71
N ARG A 369 8.93 13.22 8.55
CA ARG A 369 9.46 14.16 7.54
C ARG A 369 10.93 14.46 7.74
N ARG A 370 11.38 14.60 8.99
CA ARG A 370 12.77 14.89 9.35
C ARG A 370 13.72 13.74 9.01
N GLN A 371 13.25 12.49 9.15
CA GLN A 371 14.12 11.31 8.93
C GLN A 371 14.37 11.01 7.45
N ILE A 372 13.46 11.33 6.54
CA ILE A 372 13.57 10.97 5.11
C ILE A 372 14.85 11.50 4.46
N PRO A 373 15.24 12.78 4.60
CA PRO A 373 16.52 13.28 4.06
C PRO A 373 17.75 12.55 4.62
N LEU A 374 17.72 12.14 5.89
CA LEU A 374 18.82 11.42 6.53
C LEU A 374 19.01 10.02 5.94
N LEU A 375 17.89 9.33 5.66
CA LEU A 375 17.92 8.04 4.96
C LEU A 375 18.47 8.18 3.54
N GLN A 376 18.08 9.24 2.83
CA GLN A 376 18.59 9.54 1.50
C GLN A 376 20.11 9.78 1.52
N GLU A 377 20.59 10.59 2.46
CA GLU A 377 22.02 10.86 2.62
C GLU A 377 22.80 9.57 2.93
N PHE A 378 22.29 8.72 3.82
CA PHE A 378 22.93 7.44 4.16
C PHE A 378 23.03 6.53 2.94
N VAL A 379 21.96 6.37 2.15
CA VAL A 379 21.94 5.54 0.94
C VAL A 379 22.95 6.03 -0.10
N ILE A 380 23.04 7.35 -0.31
CA ILE A 380 23.97 7.96 -1.26
C ILE A 380 25.42 7.80 -0.76
N LYS A 381 25.70 8.10 0.52
CA LYS A 381 27.03 8.02 1.12
C LYS A 381 27.63 6.60 1.05
N ASN A 382 26.79 5.58 1.21
CA ASN A 382 27.22 4.18 1.20
C ASN A 382 27.05 3.50 -0.18
N ASP A 383 26.69 4.26 -1.22
CA ASP A 383 26.50 3.77 -2.60
C ASP A 383 25.58 2.54 -2.70
N LEU A 384 24.48 2.54 -1.90
CA LEU A 384 23.58 1.39 -1.82
C LEU A 384 22.62 1.33 -2.99
N LEU A 385 22.15 2.49 -3.47
CA LEU A 385 21.15 2.60 -4.51
C LEU A 385 21.23 3.98 -5.19
N THR A 386 21.10 4.02 -6.51
CA THR A 386 20.98 5.29 -7.24
C THR A 386 19.58 5.88 -7.05
N LEU A 387 19.47 6.98 -6.35
CA LEU A 387 18.20 7.69 -6.15
C LEU A 387 17.95 8.75 -7.23
N ASP A 388 16.68 9.02 -7.54
CA ASP A 388 16.30 10.11 -8.45
C ASP A 388 15.88 11.35 -7.67
N PRO A 389 16.72 12.40 -7.61
CA PRO A 389 16.40 13.61 -6.85
C PRO A 389 15.24 14.42 -7.44
N LYS A 390 14.82 14.11 -8.67
CA LYS A 390 13.73 14.82 -9.37
C LYS A 390 12.34 14.25 -9.07
N ARG A 391 12.26 13.16 -8.30
CA ARG A 391 10.97 12.54 -7.92
C ARG A 391 10.52 13.09 -6.58
N PRO A 392 9.39 13.80 -6.49
CA PRO A 392 8.92 14.35 -5.23
C PRO A 392 8.24 13.27 -4.36
N LEU A 393 8.67 13.16 -3.11
CA LEU A 393 7.97 12.42 -2.05
C LEU A 393 7.34 13.41 -1.08
N ILE A 394 6.04 13.30 -0.88
CA ILE A 394 5.25 14.16 0.00
C ILE A 394 4.69 13.34 1.15
N VAL A 395 5.09 13.64 2.37
CA VAL A 395 4.47 13.07 3.58
C VAL A 395 3.18 13.83 3.88
N ARG A 396 2.05 13.11 3.91
CA ARG A 396 0.73 13.65 4.23
C ARG A 396 -0.05 12.73 5.17
N GLU A 397 -1.12 13.23 5.73
CA GLU A 397 -2.09 12.39 6.44
C GLU A 397 -2.81 11.44 5.48
N THR A 398 -3.09 10.23 5.98
CA THR A 398 -3.91 9.25 5.25
C THR A 398 -5.30 9.82 5.03
N PRO A 399 -5.80 9.90 3.77
CA PRO A 399 -7.16 10.31 3.47
C PRO A 399 -8.20 9.46 4.22
N LEU A 400 -9.26 10.08 4.70
CA LEU A 400 -10.28 9.40 5.53
C LEU A 400 -10.87 8.16 4.84
N TYR A 401 -11.10 8.21 3.54
CA TYR A 401 -11.64 7.07 2.76
C TYR A 401 -10.68 5.88 2.66
N ALA A 402 -9.39 6.06 2.98
CA ALA A 402 -8.36 5.02 2.92
C ALA A 402 -7.95 4.46 4.29
N ARG A 403 -8.50 5.02 5.41
CA ARG A 403 -8.17 4.58 6.78
C ARG A 403 -8.78 3.22 7.12
N GLY A 404 -8.29 2.61 8.20
CA GLY A 404 -8.85 1.39 8.80
C GLY A 404 -8.21 0.07 8.33
N VAL A 405 -7.07 0.12 7.60
CA VAL A 405 -6.32 -1.08 7.19
C VAL A 405 -4.84 -1.00 7.55
N ALA A 406 -4.20 0.16 7.35
CA ALA A 406 -2.78 0.35 7.63
C ALA A 406 -2.51 1.72 8.27
N GLY A 407 -1.52 1.79 9.16
CA GLY A 407 -1.07 3.03 9.78
C GLY A 407 -0.24 3.92 8.85
N ALA A 408 0.43 3.30 7.86
CA ALA A 408 1.26 3.98 6.87
C ALA A 408 1.12 3.31 5.50
N SER A 409 1.34 4.06 4.41
CA SER A 409 1.32 3.53 3.04
C SER A 409 1.94 4.49 2.03
N ILE A 410 2.37 3.95 0.88
CA ILE A 410 2.85 4.75 -0.25
C ILE A 410 1.84 4.72 -1.39
N ASN A 411 1.46 5.92 -1.88
CA ASN A 411 0.73 6.10 -3.13
C ASN A 411 1.67 6.71 -4.16
N ALA A 412 2.18 5.89 -5.08
CA ALA A 412 3.02 6.34 -6.18
C ALA A 412 2.20 6.57 -7.45
N PRO A 413 2.59 7.53 -8.30
CA PRO A 413 2.00 7.68 -9.62
C PRO A 413 2.33 6.44 -10.46
N GLY A 414 1.42 6.09 -11.37
CA GLY A 414 1.68 4.99 -12.30
C GLY A 414 2.59 5.38 -13.47
N PRO A 415 2.93 4.41 -14.34
CA PRO A 415 3.88 4.60 -15.44
C PRO A 415 3.42 5.60 -16.51
N TYR A 416 2.15 5.94 -16.58
CA TYR A 416 1.66 6.96 -17.52
C TYR A 416 1.94 8.39 -17.08
N ARG A 417 2.22 8.60 -15.78
CA ARG A 417 2.56 9.90 -15.21
C ARG A 417 3.70 9.81 -14.19
N PRO A 418 4.83 9.22 -14.56
CA PRO A 418 5.91 8.91 -13.62
C PRO A 418 6.56 10.16 -13.00
N GLN A 419 6.21 11.36 -13.46
CA GLN A 419 6.70 12.65 -12.94
C GLN A 419 5.84 13.21 -11.82
N ASP A 420 4.63 12.66 -11.60
CA ASP A 420 3.73 13.14 -10.57
C ASP A 420 4.28 12.82 -9.17
N ARG A 421 3.65 13.40 -8.16
CA ARG A 421 4.07 13.25 -6.76
C ARG A 421 3.78 11.85 -6.25
N THR A 422 4.71 11.32 -5.46
CA THR A 422 4.46 10.15 -4.61
C THR A 422 4.05 10.64 -3.23
N TYR A 423 3.02 10.04 -2.65
CA TYR A 423 2.55 10.36 -1.31
C TYR A 423 2.91 9.25 -0.33
N TYR A 424 3.56 9.64 0.75
CA TYR A 424 3.71 8.84 1.95
C TYR A 424 2.56 9.21 2.89
N ASN A 425 1.55 8.37 2.95
CA ASN A 425 0.40 8.58 3.81
C ASN A 425 0.71 8.05 5.21
N VAL A 426 0.44 8.87 6.22
CA VAL A 426 0.62 8.52 7.64
C VAL A 426 -0.71 8.75 8.34
N THR A 427 -1.24 7.75 9.01
CA THR A 427 -2.45 7.90 9.82
C THR A 427 -2.11 8.69 11.10
N PRO A 428 -2.70 9.87 11.30
CA PRO A 428 -2.41 10.68 12.48
C PRO A 428 -2.98 10.05 13.75
N LEU A 429 -2.36 10.35 14.88
CA LEU A 429 -2.78 9.84 16.18
C LEU A 429 -3.88 10.68 16.85
N ASP A 430 -4.32 11.78 16.23
CA ASP A 430 -5.20 12.79 16.86
C ASP A 430 -6.56 12.26 17.27
N GLY A 431 -7.11 11.28 16.56
CA GLY A 431 -8.37 10.63 16.91
C GLY A 431 -8.28 9.60 18.03
N MET A 432 -7.08 9.29 18.54
CA MET A 432 -6.85 8.27 19.56
C MET A 432 -7.00 8.81 20.97
N THR A 433 -7.43 7.98 21.91
CA THR A 433 -7.32 8.30 23.35
C THR A 433 -5.84 8.41 23.75
N PRO A 434 -5.50 9.05 24.87
CA PRO A 434 -4.11 9.14 25.34
C PRO A 434 -3.43 7.78 25.48
N ALA A 435 -4.14 6.75 25.98
CA ALA A 435 -3.60 5.40 26.13
C ALA A 435 -3.35 4.71 24.79
N GLN A 436 -4.23 4.88 23.80
CA GLN A 436 -4.05 4.34 22.46
C GLN A 436 -2.87 5.03 21.74
N ALA A 437 -2.78 6.36 21.84
CA ALA A 437 -1.68 7.11 21.25
C ALA A 437 -0.32 6.71 21.87
N GLU A 438 -0.25 6.55 23.21
CA GLU A 438 0.93 6.07 23.91
C GLU A 438 1.33 4.66 23.44
N SER A 439 0.37 3.74 23.31
CA SER A 439 0.61 2.39 22.81
C SER A 439 1.21 2.44 21.39
N SER A 440 0.68 3.28 20.50
CA SER A 440 1.20 3.45 19.12
C SER A 440 2.60 4.09 19.12
N LEU A 441 2.85 5.10 19.95
CA LEU A 441 4.17 5.74 20.06
C LEU A 441 5.24 4.79 20.60
N ARG A 442 4.89 3.92 21.54
CA ARG A 442 5.78 2.86 22.03
C ARG A 442 6.09 1.83 20.96
N GLU A 443 5.13 1.49 20.09
CA GLU A 443 5.40 0.63 18.93
C GLU A 443 6.35 1.31 17.96
N TYR A 444 6.02 2.54 17.56
CA TYR A 444 6.83 3.33 16.64
C TYR A 444 7.81 4.26 17.39
N ASN A 445 8.56 3.67 18.33
CA ASN A 445 9.60 4.36 19.10
C ASN A 445 10.74 4.86 18.20
N GLN A 446 11.75 5.52 18.78
CA GLN A 446 12.81 6.17 18.03
C GLN A 446 13.59 5.26 17.05
N TRP A 447 13.67 3.95 17.29
CA TRP A 447 14.32 2.99 16.38
C TRP A 447 13.32 2.42 15.36
N MET A 448 12.14 2.00 15.84
CA MET A 448 11.10 1.40 14.98
C MET A 448 10.58 2.38 13.94
N LEU A 449 10.48 3.69 14.28
CA LEU A 449 10.06 4.72 13.35
C LEU A 449 11.06 4.91 12.19
N GLN A 450 12.37 4.76 12.47
CA GLN A 450 13.40 4.77 11.43
C GLN A 450 13.26 3.57 10.49
N ILE A 451 13.01 2.37 11.04
CA ILE A 451 12.80 1.16 10.25
C ILE A 451 11.54 1.29 9.39
N LEU A 452 10.44 1.84 9.95
CA LEU A 452 9.23 2.14 9.17
C LEU A 452 9.55 3.07 8.00
N ASN A 453 10.32 4.14 8.20
CA ASN A 453 10.67 5.08 7.15
C ASN A 453 11.62 4.48 6.09
N ILE A 454 12.47 3.54 6.48
CA ILE A 454 13.26 2.73 5.53
C ILE A 454 12.32 1.88 4.68
N HIS A 455 11.36 1.20 5.30
CA HIS A 455 10.36 0.35 4.63
C HIS A 455 9.49 1.15 3.66
N GLU A 456 8.88 2.22 4.12
CA GLU A 456 7.93 3.01 3.31
C GLU A 456 8.65 3.90 2.28
N ALA A 457 9.75 4.53 2.66
CA ALA A 457 10.39 5.54 1.82
C ALA A 457 11.68 5.05 1.16
N ILE A 458 12.83 5.14 1.84
CA ILE A 458 14.16 5.03 1.25
C ILE A 458 15.02 4.03 2.05
N PRO A 459 15.44 2.94 1.42
CA PRO A 459 15.29 2.53 0.01
C PRO A 459 14.06 1.67 -0.31
N GLY A 460 13.03 1.66 0.56
CA GLY A 460 11.85 0.80 0.48
C GLY A 460 10.87 1.13 -0.66
N HIS A 461 9.57 1.17 -0.34
CA HIS A 461 8.49 1.26 -1.33
C HIS A 461 8.60 2.45 -2.28
N TYR A 462 8.90 3.66 -1.77
CA TYR A 462 9.05 4.82 -2.64
C TYR A 462 10.14 4.63 -3.69
N ALA A 463 11.33 4.21 -3.28
CA ALA A 463 12.44 3.99 -4.20
C ALA A 463 12.11 2.89 -5.22
N GLN A 464 11.55 1.76 -4.78
CA GLN A 464 11.15 0.63 -5.61
C GLN A 464 10.13 1.04 -6.68
N LEU A 465 9.10 1.82 -6.32
CA LEU A 465 8.05 2.26 -7.25
C LEU A 465 8.57 3.28 -8.26
N VAL A 466 9.51 4.14 -7.89
CA VAL A 466 10.22 5.02 -8.83
C VAL A 466 10.99 4.19 -9.87
N TYR A 467 11.65 3.11 -9.46
CA TYR A 467 12.34 2.19 -10.37
C TYR A 467 11.36 1.39 -11.25
N ALA A 468 10.26 0.89 -10.68
CA ALA A 468 9.23 0.17 -11.43
C ALA A 468 8.66 1.00 -12.58
N ASN A 469 8.41 2.30 -12.34
CA ASN A 469 7.91 3.24 -13.35
C ASN A 469 8.94 3.56 -14.45
N ARG A 470 10.20 3.20 -14.28
CA ARG A 470 11.27 3.32 -15.30
C ARG A 470 11.52 2.04 -16.07
N SER A 471 10.82 0.96 -15.74
CA SER A 471 10.97 -0.30 -16.46
C SER A 471 10.71 -0.09 -17.96
N PRO A 472 11.57 -0.60 -18.85
CA PRO A 472 11.29 -0.60 -20.29
C PRO A 472 10.14 -1.53 -20.66
N SER A 473 9.68 -2.36 -19.73
CA SER A 473 8.49 -3.20 -19.87
C SER A 473 7.30 -2.55 -19.17
N LEU A 474 6.30 -2.11 -19.94
CA LEU A 474 5.06 -1.59 -19.40
C LEU A 474 4.28 -2.67 -18.62
N VAL A 475 4.42 -3.94 -19.02
CA VAL A 475 3.84 -5.09 -18.27
C VAL A 475 4.37 -5.13 -16.84
N LYS A 476 5.70 -5.04 -16.65
CA LYS A 476 6.31 -5.02 -15.31
C LYS A 476 5.97 -3.77 -14.50
N SER A 477 5.81 -2.63 -15.16
CA SER A 477 5.42 -1.39 -14.46
C SER A 477 3.97 -1.42 -13.99
N LEU A 478 3.09 -2.13 -14.70
CA LEU A 478 1.65 -2.19 -14.41
C LEU A 478 1.25 -3.37 -13.52
N PHE A 479 1.91 -4.53 -13.69
CA PHE A 479 1.48 -5.80 -13.12
C PHE A 479 2.56 -6.41 -12.22
N GLY A 480 2.98 -5.68 -11.19
CA GLY A 480 3.82 -6.19 -10.12
C GLY A 480 3.07 -7.19 -9.23
N ASN A 481 3.80 -7.91 -8.35
CA ASN A 481 3.19 -8.73 -7.32
C ASN A 481 3.52 -8.23 -5.91
N GLY A 482 2.66 -8.59 -4.95
CA GLY A 482 2.80 -8.17 -3.56
C GLY A 482 4.09 -8.68 -2.90
N ALA A 483 4.52 -9.90 -3.24
CA ALA A 483 5.76 -10.47 -2.70
C ALA A 483 7.00 -9.66 -3.14
N MET A 484 7.08 -9.21 -4.40
CA MET A 484 8.17 -8.34 -4.83
C MET A 484 8.11 -6.96 -4.15
N VAL A 485 6.92 -6.38 -4.02
CA VAL A 485 6.75 -5.04 -3.44
C VAL A 485 7.10 -5.05 -1.95
N GLU A 486 6.50 -5.93 -1.16
CA GLU A 486 6.74 -6.02 0.28
C GLU A 486 8.13 -6.62 0.58
N GLY A 487 8.52 -7.65 -0.15
CA GLY A 487 9.82 -8.30 0.03
C GLY A 487 10.98 -7.37 -0.22
N TRP A 488 10.89 -6.48 -1.21
CA TRP A 488 11.89 -5.45 -1.45
C TRP A 488 11.99 -4.48 -0.26
N ALA A 489 10.87 -4.02 0.28
CA ALA A 489 10.89 -3.09 1.40
C ALA A 489 11.53 -3.73 2.65
N VAL A 490 11.18 -4.98 2.97
CA VAL A 490 11.80 -5.75 4.07
C VAL A 490 13.29 -6.03 3.80
N TYR A 491 13.66 -6.32 2.55
CA TYR A 491 15.07 -6.45 2.16
C TYR A 491 15.83 -5.13 2.31
N GLY A 492 15.20 -4.00 1.96
CA GLY A 492 15.76 -2.65 2.13
C GLY A 492 16.13 -2.34 3.58
N GLU A 493 15.29 -2.76 4.53
CA GLU A 493 15.60 -2.65 5.96
C GLU A 493 16.89 -3.41 6.31
N ARG A 494 16.99 -4.65 5.86
CA ARG A 494 18.17 -5.48 6.10
C ARG A 494 19.42 -4.90 5.43
N MET A 495 19.31 -4.41 4.19
CA MET A 495 20.40 -3.80 3.45
C MET A 495 20.96 -2.57 4.17
N MET A 496 20.10 -1.72 4.73
CA MET A 496 20.51 -0.54 5.49
C MET A 496 21.30 -0.92 6.74
N LEU A 497 20.82 -1.91 7.51
CA LEU A 497 21.51 -2.37 8.71
C LEU A 497 22.82 -3.07 8.37
N ASP A 498 22.87 -3.89 7.33
CA ASP A 498 24.12 -4.54 6.87
C ASP A 498 25.18 -3.49 6.45
N ALA A 499 24.75 -2.31 6.01
CA ALA A 499 25.62 -1.18 5.68
C ALA A 499 26.01 -0.32 6.90
N GLY A 500 25.58 -0.70 8.11
CA GLY A 500 25.92 0.01 9.37
C GLY A 500 24.93 1.10 9.78
N TYR A 501 23.73 1.15 9.21
CA TYR A 501 22.71 2.09 9.67
C TYR A 501 22.34 1.82 11.13
N GLY A 502 22.26 2.88 11.93
CA GLY A 502 22.05 2.78 13.38
C GLY A 502 23.31 2.43 14.17
N ASP A 503 24.49 2.67 13.57
CA ASP A 503 25.83 2.57 14.20
C ASP A 503 26.13 1.19 14.79
N ASN A 504 25.51 0.13 14.27
CA ASN A 504 25.55 -1.23 14.80
C ASN A 504 25.15 -1.32 16.29
N ALA A 505 24.36 -0.37 16.78
CA ALA A 505 23.93 -0.34 18.17
C ALA A 505 23.04 -1.57 18.50
N PRO A 506 23.27 -2.25 19.65
CA PRO A 506 22.49 -3.42 20.02
C PRO A 506 21.00 -3.11 20.23
N GLU A 507 20.65 -1.86 20.59
CA GLU A 507 19.25 -1.39 20.66
C GLU A 507 18.59 -1.41 19.27
N MET A 508 19.27 -0.89 18.25
CA MET A 508 18.76 -0.93 16.86
C MET A 508 18.67 -2.38 16.38
N ALA A 509 19.65 -3.23 16.71
CA ALA A 509 19.64 -4.64 16.35
C ALA A 509 18.46 -5.40 16.99
N LEU A 510 18.15 -5.12 18.27
CA LEU A 510 17.01 -5.72 18.98
C LEU A 510 15.68 -5.24 18.39
N MET A 511 15.54 -3.94 18.12
CA MET A 511 14.32 -3.37 17.55
C MET A 511 14.09 -3.82 16.10
N TYR A 512 15.14 -3.97 15.31
CA TYR A 512 15.05 -4.59 13.99
C TYR A 512 14.65 -6.06 14.09
N ALA A 513 15.20 -6.81 15.02
CA ALA A 513 14.79 -8.20 15.23
C ALA A 513 13.31 -8.32 15.63
N LYS A 514 12.80 -7.39 16.48
CA LYS A 514 11.36 -7.25 16.78
C LYS A 514 10.55 -6.96 15.52
N TRP A 515 10.98 -6.01 14.69
CA TRP A 515 10.31 -5.67 13.44
C TRP A 515 10.27 -6.86 12.48
N HIS A 516 11.40 -7.56 12.31
CA HIS A 516 11.45 -8.73 11.46
C HIS A 516 10.65 -9.91 12.02
N LEU A 517 10.58 -10.05 13.34
CA LEU A 517 9.68 -11.01 14.00
C LEU A 517 8.21 -10.73 13.69
N ARG A 518 7.82 -9.45 13.59
CA ARG A 518 6.49 -9.04 13.10
C ARG A 518 6.24 -9.52 11.66
N VAL A 519 7.22 -9.41 10.76
CA VAL A 519 7.13 -9.90 9.37
C VAL A 519 6.89 -11.41 9.34
N VAL A 520 7.64 -12.17 10.12
CA VAL A 520 7.50 -13.63 10.24
C VAL A 520 6.15 -14.01 10.86
N SER A 521 5.76 -13.33 11.94
CA SER A 521 4.48 -13.56 12.63
C SER A 521 3.26 -13.24 11.76
N ASN A 522 3.37 -12.28 10.84
CA ASN A 522 2.33 -12.00 9.85
C ASN A 522 1.97 -13.23 9.01
N THR A 523 2.97 -14.01 8.57
CA THR A 523 2.76 -15.24 7.79
C THR A 523 2.07 -16.33 8.63
N ILE A 524 2.51 -16.49 9.87
CA ILE A 524 1.92 -17.48 10.81
C ILE A 524 0.47 -17.09 11.15
N LEU A 525 0.22 -15.81 11.39
CA LEU A 525 -1.11 -15.28 11.71
C LEU A 525 -2.08 -15.47 10.55
N ASP A 526 -1.70 -15.03 9.35
CA ASP A 526 -2.58 -15.05 8.17
C ASP A 526 -3.06 -16.47 7.86
N TYR A 527 -2.13 -17.42 7.76
CA TYR A 527 -2.45 -18.82 7.55
C TYR A 527 -3.20 -19.43 8.75
N GLY A 528 -2.76 -19.13 9.97
CA GLY A 528 -3.38 -19.58 11.20
C GLY A 528 -4.86 -19.20 11.27
N VAL A 529 -5.17 -17.95 10.95
CA VAL A 529 -6.53 -17.41 10.98
C VAL A 529 -7.39 -17.96 9.83
N HIS A 530 -6.91 -17.90 8.60
CA HIS A 530 -7.73 -18.25 7.44
C HIS A 530 -7.83 -19.75 7.17
N VAL A 531 -6.85 -20.55 7.59
CA VAL A 531 -6.77 -21.99 7.28
C VAL A 531 -6.94 -22.86 8.51
N LEU A 532 -6.26 -22.50 9.61
CA LEU A 532 -6.25 -23.34 10.84
C LEU A 532 -7.33 -22.93 11.86
N GLY A 533 -8.05 -21.83 11.63
CA GLY A 533 -9.13 -21.38 12.50
C GLY A 533 -8.66 -20.71 13.79
N MET A 534 -7.42 -20.17 13.83
CA MET A 534 -6.88 -19.41 14.97
C MET A 534 -7.87 -18.35 15.43
N GLN A 535 -8.16 -18.31 16.73
CA GLN A 535 -9.09 -17.37 17.33
C GLN A 535 -8.35 -16.11 17.80
N GLU A 536 -9.13 -15.04 18.11
CA GLU A 536 -8.59 -13.76 18.53
C GLU A 536 -7.62 -13.86 19.71
N ALA A 537 -7.99 -14.61 20.75
CA ALA A 537 -7.12 -14.78 21.93
C ALA A 537 -5.76 -15.42 21.59
N GLU A 538 -5.75 -16.40 20.68
CA GLU A 538 -4.51 -17.04 20.21
C GLU A 538 -3.68 -16.08 19.33
N ALA A 539 -4.36 -15.31 18.50
CA ALA A 539 -3.74 -14.28 17.66
C ALA A 539 -3.12 -13.17 18.52
N MET A 540 -3.83 -12.68 19.54
CA MET A 540 -3.31 -11.66 20.47
C MET A 540 -2.14 -12.19 21.28
N ASP A 541 -2.15 -13.45 21.74
CA ASP A 541 -0.99 -14.07 22.40
C ASP A 541 0.23 -14.16 21.46
N LEU A 542 0.02 -14.56 20.22
CA LEU A 542 1.08 -14.57 19.19
C LEU A 542 1.68 -13.17 18.97
N LEU A 543 0.84 -12.15 18.86
CA LEU A 543 1.26 -10.79 18.52
C LEU A 543 1.86 -10.05 19.72
N GLU A 544 1.20 -10.04 20.87
CA GLU A 544 1.64 -9.29 22.03
C GLU A 544 2.76 -9.99 22.79
N ARG A 545 2.52 -11.22 23.27
CA ARG A 545 3.46 -11.91 24.13
C ARG A 545 4.64 -12.51 23.36
N GLN A 546 4.37 -13.11 22.20
CA GLN A 546 5.39 -13.86 21.46
C GLN A 546 6.12 -13.04 20.40
N ALA A 547 5.50 -11.96 19.87
CA ALA A 547 6.10 -11.04 18.90
C ALA A 547 6.30 -9.62 19.45
N PHE A 548 6.03 -9.37 20.72
CA PHE A 548 6.31 -8.13 21.45
C PHE A 548 5.66 -6.87 20.84
N GLN A 549 4.54 -7.03 20.12
CA GLN A 549 3.79 -5.91 19.60
C GLN A 549 2.99 -5.24 20.73
N THR A 550 2.80 -3.92 20.63
CA THR A 550 1.92 -3.23 21.59
C THR A 550 0.47 -3.60 21.33
N HIS A 551 -0.38 -3.41 22.34
CA HIS A 551 -1.79 -3.80 22.26
C HIS A 551 -2.52 -3.18 21.04
N MET A 552 -2.30 -1.89 20.78
CA MET A 552 -2.92 -1.23 19.61
C MET A 552 -2.47 -1.84 18.29
N GLU A 553 -1.17 -2.10 18.14
CA GLU A 553 -0.65 -2.73 16.91
C GLU A 553 -1.18 -4.17 16.74
N ALA A 554 -1.29 -4.93 17.83
CA ALA A 554 -1.85 -6.28 17.80
C ALA A 554 -3.34 -6.26 17.43
N ALA A 555 -4.13 -5.34 18.00
CA ALA A 555 -5.54 -5.16 17.68
C ALA A 555 -5.76 -4.71 16.22
N ASP A 556 -4.98 -3.75 15.74
CA ASP A 556 -5.01 -3.32 14.33
C ASP A 556 -4.62 -4.46 13.38
N LYS A 557 -3.67 -5.31 13.78
CA LYS A 557 -3.25 -6.48 13.02
C LYS A 557 -4.34 -7.56 12.99
N TRP A 558 -5.03 -7.78 14.10
CA TRP A 558 -6.19 -8.66 14.15
C TRP A 558 -7.30 -8.17 13.22
N GLN A 559 -7.62 -6.89 13.25
CA GLN A 559 -8.58 -6.30 12.31
C GLN A 559 -8.11 -6.46 10.85
N ARG A 560 -6.83 -6.21 10.57
CA ARG A 560 -6.26 -6.32 9.21
C ARG A 560 -6.35 -7.74 8.66
N VAL A 561 -6.05 -8.77 9.46
CA VAL A 561 -6.13 -10.16 9.00
C VAL A 561 -7.57 -10.62 8.73
N GLN A 562 -8.56 -10.00 9.35
CA GLN A 562 -9.97 -10.26 9.06
C GLN A 562 -10.41 -9.62 7.72
N LEU A 563 -9.79 -8.51 7.34
CA LEU A 563 -10.12 -7.72 6.15
C LEU A 563 -9.28 -8.06 4.91
N SER A 564 -8.24 -8.87 5.08
CA SER A 564 -7.38 -9.33 3.99
C SER A 564 -6.96 -10.76 4.22
N SER A 565 -6.64 -11.47 3.15
CA SER A 565 -6.13 -12.84 3.22
C SER A 565 -4.93 -12.97 2.28
N VAL A 566 -3.95 -13.80 2.63
CA VAL A 566 -2.71 -14.02 1.88
C VAL A 566 -1.75 -12.82 1.92
N GLN A 567 -2.25 -11.59 1.91
CA GLN A 567 -1.44 -10.37 1.79
C GLN A 567 -0.32 -10.29 2.85
N LEU A 568 -0.62 -10.70 4.09
CA LEU A 568 0.37 -10.67 5.17
C LEU A 568 1.52 -11.68 4.98
N THR A 569 1.39 -12.65 4.08
CA THR A 569 2.47 -13.60 3.75
C THR A 569 3.47 -13.02 2.76
N SER A 570 3.11 -11.97 2.02
CA SER A 570 3.93 -11.36 0.96
C SER A 570 5.26 -10.81 1.48
N TYR A 571 5.27 -10.27 2.70
CA TYR A 571 6.46 -9.71 3.37
C TYR A 571 7.58 -10.75 3.51
N PHE A 572 7.28 -11.86 4.17
CA PHE A 572 8.26 -12.91 4.44
C PHE A 572 8.61 -13.71 3.20
N SER A 573 7.64 -14.01 2.33
CA SER A 573 7.89 -14.72 1.08
C SER A 573 8.87 -13.94 0.19
N GLY A 574 8.54 -12.69 -0.12
CA GLY A 574 9.38 -11.88 -1.00
C GLY A 574 10.76 -11.59 -0.41
N TYR A 575 10.84 -11.36 0.92
CA TYR A 575 12.13 -11.19 1.59
C TYR A 575 13.01 -12.44 1.46
N THR A 576 12.47 -13.63 1.70
CA THR A 576 13.24 -14.88 1.59
C THR A 576 13.73 -15.12 0.17
N ASP A 577 12.88 -14.89 -0.84
CA ASP A 577 13.25 -15.05 -2.25
C ASP A 577 14.39 -14.08 -2.66
N ILE A 578 14.31 -12.80 -2.23
CA ILE A 578 15.37 -11.81 -2.50
C ILE A 578 16.68 -12.19 -1.77
N MET A 579 16.61 -12.66 -0.51
CA MET A 579 17.78 -13.09 0.23
C MET A 579 18.43 -14.33 -0.37
N GLU A 580 17.64 -15.32 -0.80
CA GLU A 580 18.15 -16.50 -1.51
C GLU A 580 18.85 -16.10 -2.81
N LEU A 581 18.26 -15.19 -3.60
CA LEU A 581 18.86 -14.65 -4.82
C LEU A 581 20.17 -13.90 -4.53
N ARG A 582 20.20 -13.09 -3.46
CA ARG A 582 21.42 -12.38 -3.02
C ARG A 582 22.56 -13.34 -2.69
N GLU A 583 22.28 -14.38 -1.92
CA GLU A 583 23.31 -15.36 -1.53
C GLU A 583 23.79 -16.19 -2.75
N GLN A 584 22.89 -16.59 -3.65
CA GLN A 584 23.29 -17.22 -4.91
C GLN A 584 24.21 -16.31 -5.74
N ARG A 585 23.89 -15.01 -5.80
CA ARG A 585 24.70 -14.06 -6.55
C ARG A 585 26.08 -13.84 -5.92
N LYS A 586 26.19 -13.79 -4.60
CA LYS A 586 27.48 -13.72 -3.91
C LYS A 586 28.37 -14.93 -4.18
N GLN A 587 27.78 -16.13 -4.28
CA GLN A 587 28.52 -17.36 -4.62
C GLN A 587 29.03 -17.37 -6.07
N GLN A 588 28.40 -16.61 -6.97
CA GLN A 588 28.79 -16.47 -8.37
C GLN A 588 29.88 -15.43 -8.61
N LEU A 589 30.09 -14.51 -7.68
CA LEU A 589 31.08 -13.44 -7.77
C LEU A 589 32.38 -13.81 -7.07
#